data_d2798b6317798f6ab1d85571ace62c2f
#
_entry.id   d2798b6317798f6ab1d85571ace62c2f
#
_cell.length_a   1.000
_cell.length_b   1.000
_cell.length_c   1.000
_cell.angle_alpha   90.00
_cell.angle_beta   90.00
_cell.angle_gamma   90.00
#
_symmetry.space_group_name_H-M   'P 1'
#
loop_
_entity.id
_entity.type
_entity.pdbx_description
1 polymer ?
#
loop_
_entity_poly.entity_id
_entity_poly.type
_entity_poly.pdbx_seq_one_letter_code
_entity_poly.pdbx_strand_id
1 'polypeptide(L)'
;EEAYPGDIVGLPDNGGVFKIGDTLTEGEQIHFRGLPSFSPELFKYIENDDPMKSKQLRTGLTQLGEEGAIQVFRPHLGGSLLLGAIGQLQFEVVAHRLKTEYGVETRFLPARYQMARWVTSEDPNELKKFIEANAARIAWDTVEAPTFMVTYRSDLTVAEERWKKIRFHAMREHAGLVFQSA
;
A
#
# COMPACT_ATOMS: atom_id res chain seq x y z
N GLU A 1 14.60 -20.25 25.70
CA GLU A 1 14.39 -21.19 24.56
C GLU A 1 15.44 -20.87 23.52
N GLU A 2 15.98 -21.87 22.84
CA GLU A 2 16.98 -21.70 21.79
C GLU A 2 16.30 -21.84 20.43
N ALA A 3 16.72 -21.01 19.44
CA ALA A 3 16.26 -21.09 18.07
C ALA A 3 17.42 -21.52 17.16
N TYR A 4 17.12 -22.37 16.19
CA TYR A 4 18.10 -22.89 15.24
C TYR A 4 17.85 -22.32 13.83
N PRO A 5 18.85 -22.33 12.94
CA PRO A 5 18.69 -21.88 11.56
C PRO A 5 17.53 -22.60 10.86
N GLY A 6 16.57 -21.82 10.34
CA GLY A 6 15.35 -22.33 9.72
C GLY A 6 14.12 -22.30 10.61
N ASP A 7 14.27 -22.02 11.91
CA ASP A 7 13.14 -21.91 12.81
C ASP A 7 12.34 -20.60 12.59
N ILE A 8 11.04 -20.70 12.83
CA ILE A 8 10.15 -19.52 12.90
C ILE A 8 10.00 -19.16 14.37
N VAL A 9 10.41 -17.95 14.72
CA VAL A 9 10.36 -17.45 16.10
C VAL A 9 9.40 -16.29 16.23
N GLY A 10 8.71 -16.21 17.37
CA GLY A 10 7.89 -15.07 17.74
C GLY A 10 8.67 -14.14 18.65
N LEU A 11 8.73 -12.86 18.31
CA LEU A 11 9.33 -11.81 19.14
C LEU A 11 8.23 -10.87 19.62
N PRO A 12 8.16 -10.55 20.93
CA PRO A 12 7.23 -9.55 21.42
C PRO A 12 7.68 -8.15 20.96
N ASP A 13 6.81 -7.43 20.28
CA ASP A 13 7.04 -6.03 19.89
C ASP A 13 6.11 -5.09 20.69
N ASN A 14 6.49 -4.78 21.90
CA ASN A 14 5.74 -3.89 22.78
C ASN A 14 5.82 -2.42 22.36
N GLY A 15 6.72 -2.07 21.43
CA GLY A 15 6.96 -0.70 20.99
C GLY A 15 6.48 -0.39 19.58
N GLY A 16 6.03 -1.39 18.81
CA GLY A 16 5.67 -1.23 17.40
C GLY A 16 6.87 -0.80 16.55
N VAL A 17 8.07 -1.29 16.90
CA VAL A 17 9.33 -0.91 16.25
C VAL A 17 9.56 -1.72 14.98
N PHE A 18 9.14 -2.99 14.98
CA PHE A 18 9.40 -3.92 13.91
C PHE A 18 8.35 -3.79 12.80
N LYS A 19 8.82 -3.82 11.56
CA LYS A 19 7.97 -3.80 10.38
C LYS A 19 8.19 -5.05 9.53
N ILE A 20 7.18 -5.42 8.75
CA ILE A 20 7.31 -6.49 7.78
C ILE A 20 8.47 -6.17 6.82
N GLY A 21 9.39 -7.13 6.67
CA GLY A 21 10.59 -6.97 5.86
C GLY A 21 11.83 -6.50 6.63
N ASP A 22 11.70 -6.12 7.90
CA ASP A 22 12.86 -5.80 8.72
C ASP A 22 13.73 -7.03 8.95
N THR A 23 15.03 -6.81 9.00
CA THR A 23 16.03 -7.82 9.33
C THR A 23 16.63 -7.51 10.69
N LEU A 24 16.56 -8.47 11.59
CA LEU A 24 17.19 -8.37 12.91
C LEU A 24 18.55 -9.05 12.87
N THR A 25 19.59 -8.30 13.21
CA THR A 25 20.96 -8.80 13.19
C THR A 25 21.70 -8.42 14.47
N GLU A 26 22.68 -9.23 14.87
CA GLU A 26 23.60 -8.92 15.93
C GLU A 26 24.96 -8.55 15.33
N GLY A 27 25.30 -7.26 15.38
CA GLY A 27 26.60 -6.71 14.97
C GLY A 27 26.70 -6.23 13.53
N GLU A 28 26.55 -7.09 12.53
CA GLU A 28 26.63 -6.69 11.12
C GLU A 28 25.32 -6.11 10.63
N GLN A 29 25.38 -5.02 9.87
CA GLN A 29 24.19 -4.48 9.17
C GLN A 29 23.95 -5.30 7.91
N ILE A 30 23.20 -6.38 8.05
CA ILE A 30 22.76 -7.22 6.94
C ILE A 30 21.33 -6.83 6.60
N HIS A 31 21.07 -6.58 5.31
CA HIS A 31 19.73 -6.36 4.80
C HIS A 31 19.39 -7.43 3.77
N PHE A 32 18.40 -8.26 4.08
CA PHE A 32 17.83 -9.17 3.10
C PHE A 32 16.87 -8.40 2.20
N ARG A 33 16.76 -8.79 0.94
CA ARG A 33 15.75 -8.22 0.05
C ARG A 33 14.37 -8.40 0.67
N GLY A 34 13.65 -7.29 0.80
CA GLY A 34 12.34 -7.26 1.44
C GLY A 34 11.29 -8.09 0.69
N LEU A 35 10.20 -8.39 1.38
CA LEU A 35 9.04 -9.01 0.75
C LEU A 35 8.43 -8.04 -0.27
N PRO A 36 8.16 -8.49 -1.51
CA PRO A 36 7.60 -7.61 -2.51
C PRO A 36 6.13 -7.28 -2.21
N SER A 37 5.78 -6.01 -2.28
CA SER A 37 4.40 -5.55 -2.37
C SER A 37 3.98 -5.57 -3.84
N PHE A 38 3.13 -6.51 -4.21
CA PHE A 38 2.58 -6.58 -5.57
C PHE A 38 1.46 -5.58 -5.76
N SER A 39 1.29 -5.09 -7.00
CA SER A 39 0.13 -4.30 -7.36
C SER A 39 -1.16 -5.09 -7.07
N PRO A 40 -2.14 -4.49 -6.38
CA PRO A 40 -3.43 -5.14 -6.16
C PRO A 40 -4.18 -5.32 -7.49
N GLU A 41 -5.09 -6.28 -7.48
CA GLU A 41 -5.98 -6.58 -8.61
C GLU A 41 -7.43 -6.16 -8.33
N LEU A 42 -7.79 -6.02 -7.06
CA LEU A 42 -9.11 -5.64 -6.62
C LEU A 42 -9.03 -4.35 -5.81
N PHE A 43 -9.93 -3.40 -6.13
CA PHE A 43 -9.97 -2.11 -5.47
C PHE A 43 -11.37 -1.79 -4.97
N LYS A 44 -11.46 -1.32 -3.72
CA LYS A 44 -12.70 -0.82 -3.12
C LYS A 44 -12.43 0.43 -2.30
N TYR A 45 -13.34 1.38 -2.38
CA TYR A 45 -13.39 2.46 -1.40
C TYR A 45 -13.93 1.92 -0.08
N ILE A 46 -13.38 2.43 1.02
CA ILE A 46 -13.91 2.14 2.35
C ILE A 46 -14.61 3.37 2.90
N GLU A 47 -15.81 3.16 3.43
CA GLU A 47 -16.60 4.16 4.12
C GLU A 47 -16.88 3.70 5.55
N ASN A 48 -16.91 4.67 6.44
CA ASN A 48 -17.25 4.49 7.83
C ASN A 48 -18.74 4.81 8.02
N ASP A 49 -19.47 3.90 8.64
CA ASP A 49 -20.88 4.11 8.93
C ASP A 49 -21.11 5.14 10.06
N ASP A 50 -20.11 5.34 10.93
CA ASP A 50 -20.14 6.33 12.01
C ASP A 50 -19.00 7.34 11.85
N PRO A 51 -19.30 8.60 11.44
CA PRO A 51 -18.30 9.65 11.28
C PRO A 51 -17.44 9.91 12.53
N MET A 52 -17.98 9.66 13.73
CA MET A 52 -17.25 9.85 15.00
C MET A 52 -16.09 8.86 15.16
N LYS A 53 -16.11 7.76 14.45
CA LYS A 53 -15.07 6.71 14.47
C LYS A 53 -14.01 6.85 13.37
N SER A 54 -13.94 8.00 12.70
CA SER A 54 -13.01 8.23 11.59
C SER A 54 -11.54 8.11 12.02
N LYS A 55 -11.21 8.47 13.25
CA LYS A 55 -9.86 8.31 13.81
C LYS A 55 -9.51 6.83 14.01
N GLN A 56 -10.44 6.06 14.58
CA GLN A 56 -10.28 4.61 14.78
C GLN A 56 -10.13 3.89 13.46
N LEU A 57 -10.94 4.24 12.45
CA LEU A 57 -10.81 3.71 11.09
C LEU A 57 -9.41 3.94 10.54
N ARG A 58 -8.91 5.18 10.61
CA ARG A 58 -7.56 5.51 10.12
C ARG A 58 -6.49 4.71 10.85
N THR A 59 -6.54 4.64 12.19
CA THR A 59 -5.59 3.88 13.00
C THR A 59 -5.61 2.41 12.59
N GLY A 60 -6.80 1.80 12.52
CA GLY A 60 -6.95 0.39 12.12
C GLY A 60 -6.41 0.12 10.70
N LEU A 61 -6.74 0.97 9.74
CA LEU A 61 -6.24 0.81 8.38
C LEU A 61 -4.72 1.00 8.27
N THR A 62 -4.14 1.93 9.04
CA THR A 62 -2.68 2.09 9.07
C THR A 62 -2.02 0.82 9.59
N GLN A 63 -2.47 0.27 10.71
CA GLN A 63 -1.92 -0.96 11.29
C GLN A 63 -2.13 -2.17 10.39
N LEU A 64 -3.34 -2.38 9.85
CA LEU A 64 -3.63 -3.47 8.91
C LEU A 64 -2.82 -3.35 7.61
N GLY A 65 -2.53 -2.13 7.18
CA GLY A 65 -1.65 -1.87 6.04
C GLY A 65 -0.18 -2.18 6.34
N GLU A 66 0.30 -1.80 7.51
CA GLU A 66 1.66 -2.10 7.99
C GLU A 66 1.88 -3.59 8.20
N GLU A 67 0.86 -4.33 8.65
CA GLU A 67 0.86 -5.79 8.75
C GLU A 67 0.74 -6.50 7.38
N GLY A 68 0.55 -5.77 6.29
CA GLY A 68 0.39 -6.34 4.96
C GLY A 68 -0.95 -7.05 4.71
N ALA A 69 -1.92 -6.91 5.62
CA ALA A 69 -3.25 -7.52 5.49
C ALA A 69 -4.02 -6.95 4.29
N ILE A 70 -3.80 -5.68 3.99
CA ILE A 70 -4.42 -4.94 2.88
C ILE A 70 -3.48 -3.82 2.43
N GLN A 71 -3.58 -3.38 1.18
CA GLN A 71 -2.92 -2.16 0.75
C GLN A 71 -3.87 -0.97 0.87
N VAL A 72 -3.37 0.13 1.44
CA VAL A 72 -4.16 1.35 1.67
C VAL A 72 -3.61 2.48 0.83
N PHE A 73 -4.48 3.11 0.07
CA PHE A 73 -4.14 4.24 -0.79
C PHE A 73 -5.00 5.45 -0.44
N ARG A 74 -4.36 6.58 -0.27
CA ARG A 74 -5.01 7.87 -0.02
C ARG A 74 -5.07 8.66 -1.34
N PRO A 75 -6.27 8.90 -1.91
CA PRO A 75 -6.38 9.69 -3.14
C PRO A 75 -5.76 11.08 -3.00
N HIS A 76 -5.03 11.52 -4.01
CA HIS A 76 -4.32 12.80 -4.01
C HIS A 76 -5.26 14.01 -3.83
N LEU A 77 -6.42 13.97 -4.46
CA LEU A 77 -7.44 15.01 -4.33
C LEU A 77 -8.31 14.87 -3.08
N GLY A 78 -8.00 13.93 -2.20
CA GLY A 78 -8.81 13.63 -1.02
C GLY A 78 -9.99 12.71 -1.32
N GLY A 79 -10.87 12.54 -0.33
CA GLY A 79 -12.02 11.62 -0.39
C GLY A 79 -11.82 10.34 0.42
N SER A 80 -12.65 9.33 0.16
CA SER A 80 -12.60 8.04 0.83
C SER A 80 -11.31 7.31 0.52
N LEU A 81 -10.75 6.62 1.52
CA LEU A 81 -9.57 5.78 1.32
C LEU A 81 -9.90 4.63 0.36
N LEU A 82 -8.92 4.28 -0.44
CA LEU A 82 -8.99 3.19 -1.39
C LEU A 82 -8.18 2.02 -0.85
N LEU A 83 -8.79 0.86 -0.80
CA LEU A 83 -8.14 -0.38 -0.42
C LEU A 83 -7.84 -1.22 -1.65
N GLY A 84 -6.66 -1.82 -1.66
CA GLY A 84 -6.21 -2.72 -2.70
C GLY A 84 -5.92 -4.11 -2.14
N ALA A 85 -6.43 -5.15 -2.80
CA ALA A 85 -6.27 -6.54 -2.43
C ALA A 85 -5.94 -7.42 -3.64
N ILE A 86 -5.35 -8.57 -3.40
CA ILE A 86 -5.16 -9.62 -4.41
C ILE A 86 -6.41 -10.50 -4.49
N GLY A 87 -7.09 -10.73 -3.36
CA GLY A 87 -8.26 -11.58 -3.27
C GLY A 87 -9.41 -10.94 -2.48
N GLN A 88 -10.64 -11.36 -2.82
CA GLN A 88 -11.87 -10.85 -2.20
C GLN A 88 -11.89 -11.05 -0.67
N LEU A 89 -11.40 -12.18 -0.18
CA LEU A 89 -11.39 -12.53 1.23
C LEU A 89 -10.63 -11.54 2.11
N GLN A 90 -9.62 -10.87 1.56
CA GLN A 90 -8.86 -9.85 2.32
C GLN A 90 -9.76 -8.70 2.79
N PHE A 91 -10.73 -8.28 1.98
CA PHE A 91 -11.70 -7.25 2.40
C PHE A 91 -12.60 -7.72 3.55
N GLU A 92 -13.01 -8.99 3.55
CA GLU A 92 -13.83 -9.56 4.61
C GLU A 92 -13.07 -9.67 5.93
N VAL A 93 -11.81 -10.10 5.86
CA VAL A 93 -10.90 -10.14 7.02
C VAL A 93 -10.68 -8.73 7.58
N VAL A 94 -10.43 -7.75 6.72
CA VAL A 94 -10.24 -6.35 7.13
C VAL A 94 -11.51 -5.79 7.79
N ALA A 95 -12.70 -6.02 7.20
CA ALA A 95 -13.96 -5.58 7.81
C ALA A 95 -14.18 -6.22 9.19
N HIS A 96 -13.93 -7.52 9.30
CA HIS A 96 -14.04 -8.24 10.57
C HIS A 96 -13.08 -7.66 11.64
N ARG A 97 -11.82 -7.48 11.29
CA ARG A 97 -10.80 -6.92 12.20
C ARG A 97 -11.11 -5.48 12.59
N LEU A 98 -11.53 -4.63 11.66
CA LEU A 98 -11.96 -3.26 11.97
C LEU A 98 -13.12 -3.23 12.97
N LYS A 99 -14.06 -4.15 12.84
CA LYS A 99 -15.19 -4.26 13.76
C LYS A 99 -14.77 -4.79 15.12
N THR A 100 -13.97 -5.86 15.18
CA THR A 100 -13.64 -6.55 16.43
C THR A 100 -12.53 -5.88 17.23
N GLU A 101 -11.50 -5.35 16.55
CA GLU A 101 -10.32 -4.77 17.21
C GLU A 101 -10.46 -3.25 17.40
N TYR A 102 -11.13 -2.54 16.49
CA TYR A 102 -11.24 -1.08 16.49
C TYR A 102 -12.67 -0.58 16.74
N GLY A 103 -13.66 -1.48 16.77
CA GLY A 103 -15.06 -1.14 16.99
C GLY A 103 -15.69 -0.33 15.85
N VAL A 104 -15.15 -0.45 14.62
CA VAL A 104 -15.58 0.34 13.45
C VAL A 104 -16.34 -0.56 12.48
N GLU A 105 -17.59 -0.23 12.22
CA GLU A 105 -18.37 -0.84 11.13
C GLU A 105 -18.12 -0.08 9.83
N THR A 106 -17.87 -0.82 8.76
CA THR A 106 -17.44 -0.24 7.49
C THR A 106 -18.20 -0.83 6.32
N ARG A 107 -18.36 -0.02 5.27
CA ARG A 107 -18.89 -0.44 3.97
C ARG A 107 -17.83 -0.34 2.90
N PHE A 108 -17.86 -1.26 1.95
CA PHE A 108 -17.00 -1.22 0.78
C PHE A 108 -17.81 -0.83 -0.46
N LEU A 109 -17.34 0.17 -1.16
CA LEU A 109 -17.88 0.59 -2.46
C LEU A 109 -16.94 0.17 -3.58
N PRO A 110 -17.45 -0.34 -4.71
CA PRO A 110 -16.61 -0.69 -5.84
C PRO A 110 -15.82 0.50 -6.34
N ALA A 111 -14.54 0.28 -6.64
CA ALA A 111 -13.71 1.24 -7.34
C ALA A 111 -13.54 0.82 -8.81
N ARG A 112 -13.37 1.82 -9.69
CA ARG A 112 -13.20 1.59 -11.13
C ARG A 112 -11.81 1.15 -11.55
N TYR A 113 -10.86 1.09 -10.62
CA TYR A 113 -9.47 0.80 -10.93
C TYR A 113 -9.24 -0.71 -11.05
N GLN A 114 -8.38 -1.12 -11.98
CA GLN A 114 -8.01 -2.50 -12.24
C GLN A 114 -6.57 -2.79 -11.87
N MET A 115 -5.74 -1.76 -11.74
CA MET A 115 -4.34 -1.92 -11.32
C MET A 115 -3.78 -0.63 -10.73
N ALA A 116 -2.71 -0.77 -9.98
CA ALA A 116 -1.91 0.31 -9.44
C ALA A 116 -0.48 0.22 -10.00
N ARG A 117 0.17 1.36 -10.19
CA ARG A 117 1.59 1.43 -10.55
C ARG A 117 2.26 2.50 -9.72
N TRP A 118 3.23 2.11 -8.93
CA TRP A 118 4.09 3.09 -8.26
C TRP A 118 4.89 3.84 -9.30
N VAL A 119 5.03 5.13 -9.12
CA VAL A 119 5.69 5.99 -10.10
C VAL A 119 6.94 6.65 -9.53
N THR A 120 8.01 6.62 -10.30
CA THR A 120 9.27 7.26 -9.96
C THR A 120 9.84 8.02 -11.15
N SER A 121 10.74 8.97 -10.88
CA SER A 121 11.52 9.65 -11.89
C SER A 121 12.88 10.03 -11.32
N GLU A 122 13.91 10.01 -12.15
CA GLU A 122 15.22 10.58 -11.82
C GLU A 122 15.16 12.12 -11.77
N ASP A 123 14.16 12.72 -12.41
CA ASP A 123 13.88 14.16 -12.42
C ASP A 123 12.66 14.47 -11.53
N PRO A 124 12.88 15.04 -10.32
CA PRO A 124 11.79 15.37 -9.40
C PRO A 124 10.75 16.35 -9.99
N ASN A 125 11.18 17.23 -10.91
CA ASN A 125 10.26 18.17 -11.53
C ASN A 125 9.33 17.47 -12.52
N GLU A 126 9.82 16.47 -13.24
CA GLU A 126 8.98 15.66 -14.12
C GLU A 126 7.98 14.81 -13.33
N LEU A 127 8.41 14.24 -12.18
CA LEU A 127 7.50 13.52 -11.28
C LEU A 127 6.40 14.44 -10.77
N LYS A 128 6.75 15.65 -10.34
CA LYS A 128 5.77 16.64 -9.87
C LYS A 128 4.77 17.01 -10.98
N LYS A 129 5.23 17.30 -12.18
CA LYS A 129 4.37 17.59 -13.34
C LYS A 129 3.45 16.42 -13.67
N PHE A 130 3.96 15.20 -13.59
CA PHE A 130 3.16 13.99 -13.79
C PHE A 130 2.03 13.89 -12.77
N ILE A 131 2.34 14.06 -11.50
CA ILE A 131 1.38 14.02 -10.39
C ILE A 131 0.29 15.10 -10.59
N GLU A 132 0.68 16.32 -10.88
CA GLU A 132 -0.25 17.43 -11.12
C GLU A 132 -1.15 17.18 -12.33
N ALA A 133 -0.59 16.73 -13.45
CA ALA A 133 -1.33 16.43 -14.67
C ALA A 133 -2.30 15.24 -14.53
N ASN A 134 -2.04 14.35 -13.59
CA ASN A 134 -2.84 13.14 -13.35
C ASN A 134 -3.47 13.11 -11.95
N ALA A 135 -3.65 14.25 -11.30
CA ALA A 135 -4.05 14.36 -9.88
C ALA A 135 -5.26 13.49 -9.51
N ALA A 136 -6.26 13.36 -10.38
CA ALA A 136 -7.44 12.51 -10.16
C ALA A 136 -7.18 11.00 -10.20
N ARG A 137 -5.99 10.59 -10.67
CA ARG A 137 -5.56 9.19 -10.78
C ARG A 137 -4.37 8.89 -9.89
N ILE A 138 -3.89 9.86 -9.10
CA ILE A 138 -2.80 9.65 -8.15
C ILE A 138 -3.39 9.33 -6.78
N ALA A 139 -2.78 8.37 -6.13
CA ALA A 139 -2.98 8.07 -4.73
C ALA A 139 -1.62 7.85 -4.05
N TRP A 140 -1.59 7.98 -2.75
CA TRP A 140 -0.40 7.80 -1.92
C TRP A 140 -0.57 6.54 -1.09
N ASP A 141 0.40 5.67 -1.09
CA ASP A 141 0.37 4.48 -0.24
C ASP A 141 0.78 4.80 1.21
N THR A 142 0.88 3.79 2.07
CA THR A 142 1.19 3.94 3.50
C THR A 142 2.58 4.50 3.79
N VAL A 143 3.51 4.49 2.81
CA VAL A 143 4.85 5.09 2.92
C VAL A 143 4.99 6.37 2.10
N GLU A 144 3.86 6.99 1.74
CA GLU A 144 3.80 8.22 0.94
C GLU A 144 4.46 8.06 -0.45
N ALA A 145 4.45 6.86 -1.03
CA ALA A 145 4.89 6.64 -2.39
C ALA A 145 3.75 6.95 -3.39
N PRO A 146 4.01 7.80 -4.41
CA PRO A 146 2.99 8.14 -5.39
C PRO A 146 2.66 6.94 -6.27
N THR A 147 1.37 6.70 -6.43
CA THR A 147 0.84 5.55 -7.15
C THR A 147 -0.17 6.01 -8.19
N PHE A 148 0.03 5.62 -9.43
CA PHE A 148 -0.88 5.88 -10.53
C PHE A 148 -1.94 4.79 -10.59
N MET A 149 -3.19 5.20 -10.41
CA MET A 149 -4.37 4.33 -10.41
C MET A 149 -4.92 4.18 -11.83
N VAL A 150 -4.94 2.97 -12.35
CA VAL A 150 -5.24 2.65 -13.75
C VAL A 150 -6.61 2.02 -13.88
N THR A 151 -7.48 2.60 -14.69
CA THR A 151 -8.82 2.06 -14.97
C THR A 151 -8.78 1.05 -16.12
N TYR A 152 -8.08 1.37 -17.20
CA TYR A 152 -7.92 0.51 -18.36
C TYR A 152 -6.45 0.34 -18.70
N ARG A 153 -6.06 -0.82 -19.19
CA ARG A 153 -4.67 -1.08 -19.57
C ARG A 153 -4.12 -0.08 -20.60
N SER A 154 -4.99 0.40 -21.50
CA SER A 154 -4.66 1.46 -22.45
C SER A 154 -4.26 2.77 -21.78
N ASP A 155 -4.81 3.10 -20.62
CA ASP A 155 -4.43 4.31 -19.88
C ASP A 155 -2.96 4.27 -19.44
N LEU A 156 -2.47 3.09 -19.05
CA LEU A 156 -1.08 2.90 -18.69
C LEU A 156 -0.18 3.08 -19.92
N THR A 157 -0.51 2.41 -21.03
CA THR A 157 0.26 2.52 -22.30
C THR A 157 0.38 3.98 -22.76
N VAL A 158 -0.73 4.73 -22.76
CA VAL A 158 -0.72 6.15 -23.10
C VAL A 158 0.13 6.98 -22.13
N ALA A 159 0.09 6.66 -20.83
CA ALA A 159 0.91 7.35 -19.84
C ALA A 159 2.41 7.07 -20.05
N GLU A 160 2.78 5.82 -20.33
CA GLU A 160 4.17 5.39 -20.62
C GLU A 160 4.71 6.04 -21.90
N GLU A 161 3.87 6.16 -22.93
CA GLU A 161 4.24 6.84 -24.17
C GLU A 161 4.45 8.34 -23.98
N ARG A 162 3.60 8.99 -23.23
CA ARG A 162 3.62 10.43 -23.01
C ARG A 162 4.71 10.88 -22.04
N TRP A 163 4.97 10.09 -20.99
CA TRP A 163 5.83 10.45 -19.87
C TRP A 163 7.09 9.59 -19.83
N LYS A 164 7.96 9.74 -20.81
CA LYS A 164 9.17 8.91 -21.00
C LYS A 164 10.16 8.93 -19.84
N LYS A 165 10.12 9.96 -18.99
CA LYS A 165 10.98 10.08 -17.81
C LYS A 165 10.33 9.50 -16.53
N ILE A 166 9.08 9.07 -16.61
CA ILE A 166 8.37 8.41 -15.51
C ILE A 166 8.51 6.91 -15.68
N ARG A 167 8.89 6.24 -14.60
CA ARG A 167 8.94 4.77 -14.54
C ARG A 167 7.73 4.29 -13.77
N PHE A 168 7.06 3.25 -14.28
CA PHE A 168 5.88 2.64 -13.70
C PHE A 168 6.23 1.25 -13.19
N HIS A 169 6.04 1.01 -11.89
CA HIS A 169 6.46 -0.22 -11.22
C HIS A 169 5.25 -1.03 -10.78
N ALA A 170 5.25 -2.33 -11.10
CA ALA A 170 4.20 -3.26 -10.67
C ALA A 170 4.44 -3.81 -9.25
N MET A 171 5.65 -3.65 -8.73
CA MET A 171 6.06 -4.14 -7.42
C MET A 171 6.89 -3.09 -6.69
N ARG A 172 6.82 -3.13 -5.37
CA ARG A 172 7.63 -2.33 -4.45
C ARG A 172 8.12 -3.23 -3.32
N GLU A 173 9.37 -3.08 -2.89
CA GLU A 173 9.84 -3.75 -1.69
C GLU A 173 9.27 -3.11 -0.43
N HIS A 174 8.91 -3.94 0.57
CA HIS A 174 8.26 -3.47 1.81
C HIS A 174 9.20 -2.62 2.67
N ALA A 175 10.47 -3.00 2.75
CA ALA A 175 11.49 -2.39 3.62
C ALA A 175 12.37 -1.37 2.86
N GLY A 176 11.81 -0.57 1.99
CA GLY A 176 12.58 0.47 1.30
C GLY A 176 11.92 0.93 0.01
N LEU A 177 12.37 2.09 -0.47
CA LEU A 177 11.93 2.66 -1.75
C LEU A 177 12.62 1.97 -2.96
N VAL A 178 12.82 0.66 -2.89
CA VAL A 178 13.37 -0.09 -4.02
C VAL A 178 12.22 -0.57 -4.89
N PHE A 179 12.13 -0.02 -6.08
CA PHE A 179 11.14 -0.36 -7.09
C PHE A 179 11.75 -1.30 -8.11
N GLN A 180 11.06 -2.39 -8.41
CA GLN A 180 11.44 -3.29 -9.51
C GLN A 180 10.54 -3.02 -10.71
N SER A 181 11.17 -2.73 -11.85
CA SER A 181 10.48 -2.74 -13.14
C SER A 181 10.09 -4.18 -13.50
N ALA A 182 8.88 -4.35 -13.97
CA ALA A 182 8.41 -5.64 -14.51
C ALA A 182 9.15 -6.02 -15.79
#